data_e0aea2025a6ed90e5524fddd79b07bd5
#
_entry.id   e0aea2025a6ed90e5524fddd79b07bd5
#
_cell.length_a   1.000
_cell.length_b   1.000
_cell.length_c   1.000
_cell.angle_alpha   90.00
_cell.angle_beta   90.00
_cell.angle_gamma   90.00
#
_symmetry.space_group_name_H-M   'P 1'
#
loop_
_entity.id
_entity.type
_entity.pdbx_description
1 polymer ?
#
loop_
_entity_poly.entity_id
_entity_poly.type
_entity_poly.pdbx_seq_one_letter_code
_entity_poly.pdbx_strand_id
1 'polypeptide(L)'
;MRLIVSVMLLIGGVLPPGGSFLDDDQLPGEGAIEALAAAELTTGCGPEIFCPRDAVTRGEMATFLGRVLHLEPEPALFRFSDLDPSAFYTGYVNALAAKGVVSGEIDGSFQPDRTVSRAEMAAFLDRALELPTAEYRAAFIDVGVGDWFAAHVEAIRSAGITNGCSSERYCPGSSVTREEMAIFLSRAFSLPIPTIPVRTSPLDGLPAPGGLAVNRRVIGVKIDNAGPARPQSGIERADAMIELMVEGGLSRMMALYLESDTDFLGPVRSVRPTDAMVESLGMTVGISGGQPWIADMLVTEGVRIIRESQVKPPTMFRITTRSPPHNLYTNTAELRAEADRRGYSDEPPPDLFRWGAFQYLDAPPASRIDVSWSDPISTIWDWDGERYLRSAGAVPHLWRDREGGTGRIAADNLIVIFGRYYEVRAPTGTGRVPAMHNIGSGRAVLFTQGRVIDGTWSRPDNETWFTFLTAAGELVVPPGLAWIHVIPHDRPLTWQ
;
A
#
# COMPACT_ATOMS: atom_id res chain seq x y z
N MET A 1 39.99 -5.07 -28.76
CA MET A 1 40.05 -6.22 -27.82
C MET A 1 38.64 -6.30 -27.21
N ARG A 2 37.82 -7.26 -27.66
CA ARG A 2 36.45 -7.37 -27.22
C ARG A 2 36.47 -7.83 -25.74
N LEU A 3 36.03 -6.97 -24.82
CA LEU A 3 35.71 -7.37 -23.45
C LEU A 3 34.52 -8.36 -23.52
N ILE A 4 34.79 -9.60 -23.22
CA ILE A 4 33.75 -10.58 -22.92
C ILE A 4 33.24 -10.24 -21.53
N VAL A 5 32.12 -9.50 -21.48
CA VAL A 5 31.33 -9.36 -20.24
C VAL A 5 30.78 -10.75 -19.96
N SER A 6 31.36 -11.44 -18.98
CA SER A 6 30.74 -12.65 -18.42
C SER A 6 29.44 -12.23 -17.75
N VAL A 7 28.35 -12.32 -18.50
CA VAL A 7 27.00 -12.25 -17.96
C VAL A 7 26.84 -13.51 -17.10
N MET A 8 26.98 -13.36 -15.79
CA MET A 8 26.51 -14.36 -14.85
C MET A 8 25.00 -14.42 -15.05
N LEU A 9 24.51 -15.52 -15.65
CA LEU A 9 23.07 -15.80 -15.74
C LEU A 9 22.53 -15.86 -14.30
N LEU A 10 22.00 -14.77 -13.81
CA LEU A 10 21.10 -14.79 -12.68
C LEU A 10 19.86 -15.59 -13.13
N ILE A 11 19.74 -16.79 -12.57
CA ILE A 11 18.52 -17.58 -12.60
C ILE A 11 17.43 -16.62 -12.09
N GLY A 12 16.46 -16.25 -12.94
CA GLY A 12 15.44 -15.28 -12.63
C GLY A 12 14.70 -15.61 -11.33
N GLY A 13 15.12 -15.01 -10.25
CA GLY A 13 14.32 -14.95 -9.04
C GLY A 13 13.05 -14.15 -9.35
N VAL A 14 11.91 -14.70 -9.00
CA VAL A 14 10.65 -13.93 -9.04
C VAL A 14 10.79 -12.87 -7.95
N LEU A 15 10.74 -11.59 -8.32
CA LEU A 15 10.71 -10.51 -7.35
C LEU A 15 9.43 -10.59 -6.50
N PRO A 16 9.46 -10.03 -5.28
CA PRO A 16 8.23 -9.87 -4.51
C PRO A 16 7.25 -8.96 -5.28
N PRO A 17 5.94 -9.04 -5.00
CA PRO A 17 4.98 -8.11 -5.57
C PRO A 17 5.39 -6.64 -5.35
N GLY A 18 5.43 -5.83 -6.43
CA GLY A 18 5.91 -4.46 -6.39
C GLY A 18 7.43 -4.29 -6.30
N GLY A 19 8.21 -5.36 -6.50
CA GLY A 19 9.68 -5.28 -6.54
C GLY A 19 10.34 -5.14 -5.17
N SER A 20 11.54 -4.56 -5.16
CA SER A 20 12.42 -4.41 -3.98
C SER A 20 12.14 -3.14 -3.18
N PHE A 21 11.49 -2.15 -3.80
CA PHE A 21 11.22 -0.86 -3.17
C PHE A 21 9.71 -0.55 -3.14
N LEU A 22 9.31 0.28 -2.18
CA LEU A 22 7.91 0.64 -1.95
C LEU A 22 7.51 1.95 -2.64
N ASP A 23 8.48 2.79 -2.97
CA ASP A 23 8.28 4.15 -3.46
C ASP A 23 8.53 4.31 -4.96
N ASP A 24 8.78 3.22 -5.67
CA ASP A 24 8.96 3.20 -7.12
C ASP A 24 7.83 2.49 -7.89
N ASP A 25 6.88 1.86 -7.18
CA ASP A 25 5.73 1.16 -7.77
C ASP A 25 5.02 2.05 -8.81
N GLN A 26 4.79 1.48 -10.00
CA GLN A 26 4.11 2.11 -11.14
C GLN A 26 4.80 3.38 -11.71
N LEU A 27 6.03 3.68 -11.31
CA LEU A 27 6.83 4.71 -11.97
C LEU A 27 7.30 4.23 -13.34
N PRO A 28 7.48 5.14 -14.31
CA PRO A 28 8.05 4.79 -15.62
C PRO A 28 9.42 4.11 -15.54
N GLY A 29 10.19 4.42 -14.48
CA GLY A 29 11.52 3.87 -14.22
C GLY A 29 11.56 2.62 -13.34
N GLU A 30 10.44 2.12 -12.82
CA GLU A 30 10.38 0.97 -11.89
C GLU A 30 11.21 -0.22 -12.39
N GLY A 31 10.98 -0.66 -13.62
CA GLY A 31 11.76 -1.78 -14.19
C GLY A 31 13.26 -1.52 -14.25
N ALA A 32 13.69 -0.28 -14.49
CA ALA A 32 15.10 0.08 -14.50
C ALA A 32 15.71 0.13 -13.08
N ILE A 33 14.93 0.61 -12.10
CA ILE A 33 15.30 0.63 -10.69
C ILE A 33 15.51 -0.80 -10.20
N GLU A 34 14.55 -1.68 -10.48
CA GLU A 34 14.62 -3.09 -10.10
C GLU A 34 15.75 -3.85 -10.83
N ALA A 35 16.06 -3.46 -12.07
CA ALA A 35 17.24 -4.01 -12.76
C ALA A 35 18.56 -3.63 -12.05
N LEU A 36 18.67 -2.42 -11.50
CA LEU A 36 19.82 -2.03 -10.70
C LEU A 36 19.89 -2.80 -9.38
N ALA A 37 18.75 -3.00 -8.72
CA ALA A 37 18.69 -3.78 -7.49
C ALA A 37 19.08 -5.25 -7.72
N ALA A 38 18.52 -5.88 -8.76
CA ALA A 38 18.83 -7.26 -9.15
C ALA A 38 20.30 -7.44 -9.55
N ALA A 39 20.94 -6.40 -10.08
CA ALA A 39 22.38 -6.38 -10.38
C ALA A 39 23.26 -5.98 -9.17
N GLU A 40 22.69 -5.84 -7.97
CA GLU A 40 23.39 -5.43 -6.74
C GLU A 40 24.08 -4.06 -6.84
N LEU A 41 23.63 -3.21 -7.75
CA LEU A 41 24.19 -1.86 -7.97
C LEU A 41 23.65 -0.83 -6.98
N THR A 42 22.47 -1.09 -6.41
CA THR A 42 21.81 -0.22 -5.43
C THR A 42 21.18 -1.02 -4.29
N THR A 43 21.11 -0.40 -3.12
CA THR A 43 20.35 -0.87 -1.94
C THR A 43 19.31 0.17 -1.52
N GLY A 44 19.03 1.15 -2.37
CA GLY A 44 18.12 2.26 -2.06
C GLY A 44 18.77 3.39 -1.25
N CYS A 45 17.94 4.27 -0.72
CA CYS A 45 18.32 5.36 0.20
C CYS A 45 17.94 5.03 1.65
N GLY A 46 17.14 3.98 1.86
CA GLY A 46 16.69 3.45 3.14
C GLY A 46 16.15 2.05 2.98
N PRO A 47 15.72 1.40 4.06
CA PRO A 47 15.09 0.09 3.99
C PRO A 47 13.87 0.12 3.07
N GLU A 48 13.88 -0.69 2.01
CA GLU A 48 12.81 -0.79 1.00
C GLU A 48 12.40 0.56 0.33
N ILE A 49 13.30 1.57 0.36
CA ILE A 49 13.04 2.91 -0.22
C ILE A 49 14.15 3.25 -1.21
N PHE A 50 13.79 3.61 -2.43
CA PHE A 50 14.72 4.01 -3.48
C PHE A 50 14.97 5.52 -3.56
N CYS A 51 14.01 6.36 -3.16
CA CYS A 51 14.01 7.82 -3.33
C CYS A 51 14.10 8.25 -4.80
N PRO A 52 13.18 7.82 -5.69
CA PRO A 52 13.32 7.98 -7.14
C PRO A 52 13.38 9.43 -7.62
N ARG A 53 12.78 10.37 -6.86
CA ARG A 53 12.68 11.79 -7.20
C ARG A 53 13.86 12.63 -6.72
N ASP A 54 14.72 12.08 -5.86
CA ASP A 54 15.89 12.79 -5.36
C ASP A 54 16.93 12.95 -6.46
N ALA A 55 17.60 14.10 -6.47
CA ALA A 55 18.68 14.36 -7.41
C ALA A 55 19.95 13.59 -7.03
N VAL A 56 20.60 12.98 -8.01
CA VAL A 56 21.85 12.23 -7.80
C VAL A 56 23.03 13.19 -7.66
N THR A 57 23.86 12.98 -6.65
CA THR A 57 25.12 13.69 -6.50
C THR A 57 26.24 13.10 -7.36
N ARG A 58 27.32 13.87 -7.58
CA ARG A 58 28.48 13.40 -8.37
C ARG A 58 29.18 12.22 -7.68
N GLY A 59 29.24 12.22 -6.35
CA GLY A 59 29.79 11.09 -5.57
C GLY A 59 28.97 9.82 -5.69
N GLU A 60 27.63 9.93 -5.61
CA GLU A 60 26.72 8.81 -5.85
C GLU A 60 26.83 8.26 -7.27
N MET A 61 26.85 9.17 -8.29
CA MET A 61 27.01 8.77 -9.68
C MET A 61 28.32 8.02 -9.91
N ALA A 62 29.43 8.51 -9.33
CA ALA A 62 30.70 7.80 -9.41
C ALA A 62 30.64 6.40 -8.79
N THR A 63 29.89 6.25 -7.69
CA THR A 63 29.69 4.94 -7.06
C THR A 63 28.89 3.99 -7.97
N PHE A 64 27.80 4.46 -8.57
CA PHE A 64 27.01 3.65 -9.50
C PHE A 64 27.82 3.24 -10.74
N LEU A 65 28.51 4.18 -11.36
CA LEU A 65 29.38 3.89 -12.52
C LEU A 65 30.53 2.95 -12.15
N GLY A 66 31.15 3.15 -11.00
CA GLY A 66 32.22 2.28 -10.54
C GLY A 66 31.75 0.84 -10.32
N ARG A 67 30.58 0.67 -9.72
CA ARG A 67 29.98 -0.66 -9.51
C ARG A 67 29.61 -1.35 -10.82
N VAL A 68 28.89 -0.67 -11.71
CA VAL A 68 28.44 -1.27 -12.98
C VAL A 68 29.61 -1.59 -13.91
N LEU A 69 30.72 -0.84 -13.81
CA LEU A 69 31.96 -1.11 -14.51
C LEU A 69 32.87 -2.12 -13.80
N HIS A 70 32.44 -2.66 -12.67
CA HIS A 70 33.20 -3.60 -11.83
C HIS A 70 34.61 -3.08 -11.49
N LEU A 71 34.70 -1.79 -11.15
CA LEU A 71 35.98 -1.19 -10.76
C LEU A 71 36.30 -1.47 -9.30
N GLU A 72 37.56 -1.81 -9.02
CA GLU A 72 38.03 -1.85 -7.66
C GLU A 72 38.20 -0.43 -7.12
N PRO A 73 37.65 -0.11 -5.94
CA PRO A 73 37.82 1.20 -5.33
C PRO A 73 39.28 1.51 -5.02
N GLU A 74 39.77 2.68 -5.39
CA GLU A 74 41.15 3.15 -5.14
C GLU A 74 41.18 4.25 -4.07
N PRO A 75 40.96 3.96 -2.78
CA PRO A 75 40.79 4.98 -1.74
C PRO A 75 42.09 5.74 -1.41
N ALA A 76 43.24 5.17 -1.69
CA ALA A 76 44.53 5.75 -1.35
C ALA A 76 45.05 6.84 -2.35
N LEU A 77 44.35 7.03 -3.47
CA LEU A 77 44.71 8.06 -4.45
C LEU A 77 43.95 9.35 -4.17
N PHE A 78 44.68 10.41 -3.77
CA PHE A 78 44.07 11.73 -3.55
C PHE A 78 44.19 12.57 -4.83
N ARG A 79 43.28 12.34 -5.78
CA ARG A 79 43.27 13.07 -7.06
C ARG A 79 42.61 14.43 -6.98
N PHE A 80 41.72 14.61 -6.00
CA PHE A 80 40.95 15.84 -5.83
C PHE A 80 41.04 16.29 -4.36
N SER A 81 41.06 17.65 -4.17
CA SER A 81 41.35 18.26 -2.88
C SER A 81 40.20 18.18 -1.84
N ASP A 82 39.01 17.93 -2.31
CA ASP A 82 37.76 17.93 -1.54
C ASP A 82 37.18 16.55 -1.26
N LEU A 83 37.93 15.48 -1.56
CA LEU A 83 37.48 14.11 -1.27
C LEU A 83 37.83 13.70 0.16
N ASP A 84 36.82 13.29 0.92
CA ASP A 84 37.02 12.63 2.22
C ASP A 84 37.46 11.17 1.98
N PRO A 85 38.63 10.76 2.50
CA PRO A 85 39.14 9.40 2.32
C PRO A 85 38.21 8.31 2.86
N SER A 86 37.35 8.64 3.84
CA SER A 86 36.40 7.71 4.45
C SER A 86 35.05 7.64 3.73
N ALA A 87 34.80 8.53 2.78
CA ALA A 87 33.52 8.56 2.06
C ALA A 87 33.40 7.38 1.09
N PHE A 88 32.20 6.82 1.00
CA PHE A 88 31.87 5.61 0.22
C PHE A 88 32.17 5.76 -1.29
N TYR A 89 32.16 6.99 -1.79
CA TYR A 89 32.38 7.31 -3.21
C TYR A 89 33.86 7.52 -3.57
N THR A 90 34.74 7.83 -2.61
CA THR A 90 36.11 8.31 -2.88
C THR A 90 36.92 7.35 -3.72
N GLY A 91 36.88 6.06 -3.38
CA GLY A 91 37.60 5.03 -4.14
C GLY A 91 37.12 4.91 -5.59
N TYR A 92 35.82 5.01 -5.81
CA TYR A 92 35.25 4.98 -7.17
C TYR A 92 35.56 6.23 -7.97
N VAL A 93 35.52 7.42 -7.35
CA VAL A 93 35.92 8.66 -8.01
C VAL A 93 37.37 8.57 -8.49
N ASN A 94 38.29 8.07 -7.65
CA ASN A 94 39.69 7.88 -8.02
C ASN A 94 39.88 6.89 -9.18
N ALA A 95 39.21 5.74 -9.12
CA ALA A 95 39.23 4.71 -10.15
C ALA A 95 38.70 5.23 -11.51
N LEU A 96 37.59 5.95 -11.50
CA LEU A 96 37.00 6.55 -12.70
C LEU A 96 37.83 7.67 -13.26
N ALA A 97 38.46 8.48 -12.40
CA ALA A 97 39.41 9.54 -12.86
C ALA A 97 40.68 8.92 -13.48
N ALA A 98 41.18 7.79 -12.93
CA ALA A 98 42.28 7.04 -13.52
C ALA A 98 41.98 6.55 -14.95
N LYS A 99 40.70 6.24 -15.23
CA LYS A 99 40.20 5.81 -16.54
C LYS A 99 39.79 7.00 -17.46
N GLY A 100 39.85 8.22 -16.95
CA GLY A 100 39.41 9.40 -17.74
C GLY A 100 37.87 9.53 -17.90
N VAL A 101 37.09 8.76 -17.16
CA VAL A 101 35.63 8.81 -17.20
C VAL A 101 35.10 10.08 -16.53
N VAL A 102 35.66 10.42 -15.37
CA VAL A 102 35.34 11.66 -14.65
C VAL A 102 36.55 12.60 -14.62
N SER A 103 36.24 13.88 -14.55
CA SER A 103 37.24 14.95 -14.34
C SER A 103 36.77 15.87 -13.20
N GLY A 104 37.71 16.49 -12.52
CA GLY A 104 37.45 17.55 -11.56
C GLY A 104 37.29 18.92 -12.22
N GLU A 105 37.09 19.92 -11.38
CA GLU A 105 37.01 21.31 -11.73
C GLU A 105 38.45 21.92 -11.89
N ILE A 106 38.52 23.14 -12.43
CA ILE A 106 39.78 23.83 -12.65
C ILE A 106 40.56 24.10 -11.35
N ASP A 107 39.87 24.23 -10.23
CA ASP A 107 40.43 24.44 -8.90
C ASP A 107 40.96 23.15 -8.22
N GLY A 108 40.88 22.03 -8.90
CA GLY A 108 41.30 20.71 -8.40
C GLY A 108 40.32 20.01 -7.49
N SER A 109 39.09 20.53 -7.40
CA SER A 109 37.99 19.87 -6.65
C SER A 109 37.20 18.88 -7.52
N PHE A 110 36.51 17.95 -6.92
CA PHE A 110 35.54 17.02 -7.57
C PHE A 110 34.09 17.45 -7.37
N GLN A 111 33.81 18.11 -6.27
CA GLN A 111 32.48 18.53 -5.82
C GLN A 111 31.53 17.33 -5.65
N PRO A 112 31.82 16.37 -4.76
CA PRO A 112 31.08 15.11 -4.66
C PRO A 112 29.62 15.29 -4.28
N ASP A 113 29.28 16.33 -3.50
CA ASP A 113 27.92 16.61 -3.04
C ASP A 113 27.07 17.44 -4.02
N ARG A 114 27.69 17.95 -5.09
CA ARG A 114 26.96 18.67 -6.13
C ARG A 114 26.14 17.70 -6.99
N THR A 115 24.91 18.08 -7.31
CA THR A 115 24.07 17.27 -8.19
C THR A 115 24.61 17.19 -9.61
N VAL A 116 24.41 16.03 -10.26
CA VAL A 116 24.82 15.79 -11.65
C VAL A 116 23.79 16.39 -12.59
N SER A 117 24.25 17.21 -13.55
CA SER A 117 23.41 17.65 -14.65
C SER A 117 23.26 16.58 -15.73
N ARG A 118 22.20 16.66 -16.55
CA ARG A 118 22.02 15.76 -17.70
C ARG A 118 23.15 15.85 -18.70
N ALA A 119 23.76 17.05 -18.90
CA ALA A 119 24.94 17.23 -19.74
C ALA A 119 26.14 16.45 -19.19
N GLU A 120 26.39 16.50 -17.89
CA GLU A 120 27.49 15.74 -17.27
C GLU A 120 27.22 14.24 -17.32
N MET A 121 25.97 13.81 -17.12
CA MET A 121 25.58 12.41 -17.27
C MET A 121 25.91 11.89 -18.66
N ALA A 122 25.60 12.66 -19.72
CA ALA A 122 25.97 12.28 -21.09
C ALA A 122 27.46 12.07 -21.24
N ALA A 123 28.27 12.99 -20.70
CA ALA A 123 29.74 12.89 -20.79
C ALA A 123 30.28 11.70 -19.99
N PHE A 124 29.72 11.39 -18.81
CA PHE A 124 30.13 10.25 -18.02
C PHE A 124 29.84 8.93 -18.73
N LEU A 125 28.63 8.80 -19.30
CA LEU A 125 28.23 7.58 -20.00
C LEU A 125 29.00 7.38 -21.31
N ASP A 126 29.17 8.43 -22.10
CA ASP A 126 29.93 8.37 -23.35
C ASP A 126 31.36 7.91 -23.09
N ARG A 127 32.05 8.51 -22.09
CA ARG A 127 33.42 8.15 -21.72
C ARG A 127 33.50 6.75 -21.07
N ALA A 128 32.54 6.39 -20.25
CA ALA A 128 32.50 5.09 -19.59
C ALA A 128 32.33 3.93 -20.58
N LEU A 129 31.58 4.15 -21.65
CA LEU A 129 31.27 3.16 -22.68
C LEU A 129 32.18 3.26 -23.89
N GLU A 130 33.05 4.28 -23.94
CA GLU A 130 33.94 4.56 -25.12
C GLU A 130 33.11 4.57 -26.42
N LEU A 131 31.99 5.33 -26.41
CA LEU A 131 31.06 5.30 -27.53
C LEU A 131 31.73 5.85 -28.81
N PRO A 132 31.34 5.34 -29.99
CA PRO A 132 31.79 5.88 -31.24
C PRO A 132 31.41 7.37 -31.40
N THR A 133 32.31 8.19 -31.93
CA THR A 133 32.00 9.59 -32.23
C THR A 133 30.79 9.66 -33.16
N ALA A 134 29.73 10.32 -32.72
CA ALA A 134 28.51 10.49 -33.49
C ALA A 134 28.52 11.84 -34.22
N GLU A 135 27.98 11.85 -35.46
CA GLU A 135 27.78 13.09 -36.20
C GLU A 135 26.69 13.92 -35.50
N TYR A 136 26.93 15.20 -35.28
CA TYR A 136 25.94 16.11 -34.73
C TYR A 136 24.73 16.28 -35.67
N ARG A 137 23.54 15.95 -35.23
CA ARG A 137 22.31 15.96 -36.03
C ARG A 137 21.27 16.97 -35.59
N ALA A 138 21.59 17.82 -34.61
CA ALA A 138 20.64 18.78 -34.00
C ALA A 138 19.31 18.15 -33.59
N ALA A 139 19.35 16.97 -32.99
CA ALA A 139 18.17 16.23 -32.58
C ALA A 139 17.37 16.93 -31.49
N PHE A 140 18.02 17.77 -30.69
CA PHE A 140 17.40 18.53 -29.61
C PHE A 140 17.64 20.04 -29.83
N ILE A 141 16.55 20.83 -29.68
CA ILE A 141 16.57 22.27 -29.94
C ILE A 141 17.40 23.08 -28.91
N ASP A 142 17.64 22.48 -27.74
CA ASP A 142 18.40 23.06 -26.63
C ASP A 142 19.84 22.51 -26.51
N VAL A 143 20.34 21.86 -27.57
CA VAL A 143 21.73 21.41 -27.70
C VAL A 143 22.32 22.05 -28.96
N GLY A 144 23.21 23.02 -28.76
CA GLY A 144 23.90 23.70 -29.86
C GLY A 144 25.21 22.97 -30.25
N VAL A 145 25.61 23.04 -31.53
CA VAL A 145 26.85 22.41 -32.02
C VAL A 145 28.13 22.87 -31.28
N GLY A 146 28.11 24.07 -30.70
CA GLY A 146 29.20 24.63 -29.91
C GLY A 146 29.20 24.29 -28.44
N ASP A 147 28.19 23.60 -27.96
CA ASP A 147 28.09 23.19 -26.55
C ASP A 147 29.10 22.09 -26.27
N TRP A 148 29.81 22.16 -25.15
CA TRP A 148 30.85 21.19 -24.77
C TRP A 148 30.31 19.77 -24.66
N PHE A 149 29.03 19.63 -24.37
CA PHE A 149 28.33 18.35 -24.19
C PHE A 149 27.67 17.84 -25.48
N ALA A 150 27.61 18.61 -26.56
CA ALA A 150 26.87 18.27 -27.77
C ALA A 150 27.26 16.90 -28.35
N ALA A 151 28.57 16.63 -28.47
CA ALA A 151 29.08 15.36 -28.98
C ALA A 151 28.70 14.19 -28.07
N HIS A 152 28.74 14.37 -26.74
CA HIS A 152 28.37 13.36 -25.77
C HIS A 152 26.86 13.04 -25.83
N VAL A 153 26.02 14.07 -25.96
CA VAL A 153 24.57 13.89 -26.10
C VAL A 153 24.23 13.12 -27.38
N GLU A 154 24.85 13.46 -28.51
CA GLU A 154 24.65 12.73 -29.77
C GLU A 154 25.13 11.27 -29.67
N ALA A 155 26.25 11.00 -28.99
CA ALA A 155 26.77 9.66 -28.80
C ALA A 155 25.79 8.77 -28.02
N ILE A 156 25.30 9.23 -26.84
CA ILE A 156 24.38 8.48 -26.04
C ILE A 156 22.98 8.37 -26.69
N ARG A 157 22.55 9.37 -27.48
CA ARG A 157 21.33 9.30 -28.27
C ARG A 157 21.44 8.24 -29.37
N SER A 158 22.54 8.26 -30.12
CA SER A 158 22.78 7.29 -31.20
C SER A 158 22.92 5.86 -30.68
N ALA A 159 23.39 5.68 -29.45
CA ALA A 159 23.43 4.41 -28.74
C ALA A 159 22.08 3.99 -28.14
N GLY A 160 21.02 4.79 -28.29
CA GLY A 160 19.69 4.47 -27.74
C GLY A 160 19.57 4.63 -26.22
N ILE A 161 20.54 5.27 -25.58
CA ILE A 161 20.56 5.45 -24.11
C ILE A 161 19.59 6.56 -23.68
N THR A 162 19.43 7.61 -24.50
CA THR A 162 18.54 8.73 -24.22
C THR A 162 17.59 9.03 -25.36
N ASN A 163 16.36 9.47 -24.99
CA ASN A 163 15.39 10.05 -25.93
C ASN A 163 15.10 11.54 -25.61
N GLY A 164 15.90 12.16 -24.74
CA GLY A 164 15.67 13.53 -24.26
C GLY A 164 14.79 13.59 -23.01
N CYS A 165 14.52 14.79 -22.52
CA CYS A 165 13.50 15.07 -21.51
C CYS A 165 12.11 15.30 -22.15
N SER A 166 12.09 15.54 -23.45
CA SER A 166 10.93 15.51 -24.32
C SER A 166 11.37 15.09 -25.73
N SER A 167 10.43 14.96 -26.67
CA SER A 167 10.73 14.62 -28.07
C SER A 167 11.67 15.64 -28.75
N GLU A 168 11.74 16.88 -28.27
CA GLU A 168 12.49 17.97 -28.90
C GLU A 168 13.62 18.54 -28.03
N ARG A 169 13.69 18.15 -26.72
CA ARG A 169 14.62 18.73 -25.76
C ARG A 169 15.41 17.67 -25.00
N TYR A 170 16.66 17.98 -24.75
CA TYR A 170 17.55 17.18 -23.89
C TYR A 170 17.55 17.66 -22.44
N CYS A 171 17.30 18.95 -22.18
CA CYS A 171 17.33 19.59 -20.86
C CYS A 171 18.73 19.53 -20.19
N PRO A 172 19.82 19.95 -20.84
CA PRO A 172 21.18 19.68 -20.39
C PRO A 172 21.49 20.21 -18.98
N GLY A 173 20.89 21.32 -18.57
CA GLY A 173 21.10 21.94 -17.26
C GLY A 173 20.28 21.36 -16.13
N SER A 174 19.32 20.48 -16.39
CA SER A 174 18.50 19.85 -15.34
C SER A 174 19.31 18.84 -14.56
N SER A 175 19.11 18.78 -13.24
CA SER A 175 19.67 17.70 -12.41
C SER A 175 19.04 16.37 -12.77
N VAL A 176 19.83 15.30 -12.74
CA VAL A 176 19.37 13.92 -12.97
C VAL A 176 18.78 13.39 -11.67
N THR A 177 17.57 12.86 -11.70
CA THR A 177 16.98 12.14 -10.56
C THR A 177 17.52 10.72 -10.47
N ARG A 178 17.31 10.07 -9.33
CA ARG A 178 17.71 8.67 -9.13
C ARG A 178 16.96 7.72 -10.07
N GLU A 179 15.67 8.00 -10.35
CA GLU A 179 14.89 7.27 -11.38
C GLU A 179 15.50 7.44 -12.78
N GLU A 180 15.79 8.67 -13.19
CA GLU A 180 16.41 8.94 -14.48
C GLU A 180 17.78 8.29 -14.61
N MET A 181 18.59 8.34 -13.53
CA MET A 181 19.87 7.63 -13.48
C MET A 181 19.70 6.13 -13.68
N ALA A 182 18.71 5.51 -13.01
CA ALA A 182 18.43 4.09 -13.18
C ALA A 182 18.09 3.76 -14.64
N ILE A 183 17.26 4.57 -15.30
CA ILE A 183 16.91 4.44 -16.71
C ILE A 183 18.16 4.57 -17.60
N PHE A 184 19.01 5.57 -17.36
CA PHE A 184 20.25 5.76 -18.11
C PHE A 184 21.20 4.55 -17.99
N LEU A 185 21.44 4.09 -16.76
CA LEU A 185 22.35 2.96 -16.51
C LEU A 185 21.79 1.64 -17.05
N SER A 186 20.52 1.37 -16.83
CA SER A 186 19.87 0.16 -17.35
C SER A 186 19.99 0.06 -18.87
N ARG A 187 19.76 1.16 -19.60
CA ARG A 187 19.91 1.20 -21.06
C ARG A 187 21.37 1.14 -21.50
N ALA A 188 22.25 1.92 -20.86
CA ALA A 188 23.67 2.00 -21.19
C ALA A 188 24.39 0.65 -21.08
N PHE A 189 24.04 -0.12 -20.05
CA PHE A 189 24.66 -1.42 -19.76
C PHE A 189 23.78 -2.61 -20.12
N SER A 190 22.64 -2.36 -20.79
CA SER A 190 21.70 -3.39 -21.22
C SER A 190 21.31 -4.35 -20.08
N LEU A 191 21.02 -3.79 -18.90
CA LEU A 191 20.62 -4.59 -17.74
C LEU A 191 19.28 -5.27 -18.03
N PRO A 192 19.16 -6.57 -17.70
CA PRO A 192 17.89 -7.28 -17.88
C PRO A 192 16.81 -6.68 -16.97
N ILE A 193 15.69 -6.29 -17.57
CA ILE A 193 14.52 -5.81 -16.82
C ILE A 193 13.79 -7.01 -16.24
N PRO A 194 13.66 -7.12 -14.91
CA PRO A 194 12.95 -8.23 -14.28
C PRO A 194 11.45 -8.13 -14.50
N THR A 195 10.75 -9.26 -14.39
CA THR A 195 9.29 -9.26 -14.29
C THR A 195 8.90 -8.94 -12.85
N ILE A 196 8.16 -7.86 -12.65
CA ILE A 196 7.69 -7.40 -11.34
C ILE A 196 6.22 -7.81 -11.21
N PRO A 197 5.85 -8.70 -10.27
CA PRO A 197 4.46 -8.96 -9.98
C PRO A 197 3.78 -7.71 -9.41
N VAL A 198 2.54 -7.48 -9.80
CA VAL A 198 1.77 -6.34 -9.29
C VAL A 198 1.53 -6.50 -7.78
N ARG A 199 1.83 -5.48 -6.99
CA ARG A 199 1.49 -5.42 -5.57
C ARG A 199 -0.02 -5.28 -5.43
N THR A 200 -0.60 -6.04 -4.52
CA THR A 200 -2.04 -6.00 -4.24
C THR A 200 -2.29 -5.57 -2.80
N SER A 201 -3.44 -4.98 -2.57
CA SER A 201 -3.92 -4.62 -1.25
C SER A 201 -4.28 -5.86 -0.42
N PRO A 202 -3.80 -5.99 0.81
CA PRO A 202 -4.18 -7.09 1.69
C PRO A 202 -5.65 -7.06 2.12
N LEU A 203 -6.35 -5.90 2.03
CA LEU A 203 -7.74 -5.78 2.46
C LEU A 203 -8.76 -6.13 1.37
N ASP A 204 -8.45 -5.91 0.09
CA ASP A 204 -9.39 -6.13 -1.02
C ASP A 204 -8.80 -6.88 -2.23
N GLY A 205 -7.49 -7.18 -2.23
CA GLY A 205 -6.81 -7.92 -3.29
C GLY A 205 -6.66 -7.15 -4.61
N LEU A 206 -7.10 -5.89 -4.68
CA LEU A 206 -6.96 -5.06 -5.88
C LEU A 206 -5.51 -4.61 -6.06
N PRO A 207 -5.08 -4.30 -7.29
CA PRO A 207 -3.78 -3.70 -7.53
C PRO A 207 -3.62 -2.41 -6.72
N ALA A 208 -2.59 -2.35 -5.88
CA ALA A 208 -2.32 -1.18 -5.05
C ALA A 208 -1.82 -0.01 -5.91
N PRO A 209 -2.25 1.24 -5.63
CA PRO A 209 -1.80 2.41 -6.38
C PRO A 209 -0.32 2.77 -6.13
N GLY A 210 0.30 2.16 -5.13
CA GLY A 210 1.71 2.28 -4.79
C GLY A 210 2.02 1.56 -3.47
N GLY A 211 3.25 1.03 -3.34
CA GLY A 211 3.66 0.22 -2.20
C GLY A 211 3.50 0.90 -0.85
N LEU A 212 3.81 2.20 -0.77
CA LEU A 212 3.64 2.97 0.47
C LEU A 212 2.18 3.04 0.94
N ALA A 213 1.22 3.01 0.03
CA ALA A 213 -0.20 3.08 0.38
C ALA A 213 -0.69 1.83 1.11
N VAL A 214 -0.09 0.67 0.84
CA VAL A 214 -0.46 -0.62 1.47
C VAL A 214 0.52 -1.07 2.53
N ASN A 215 1.71 -0.49 2.59
CA ASN A 215 2.74 -0.80 3.60
C ASN A 215 2.61 0.11 4.83
N ARG A 216 1.41 0.18 5.38
CA ARG A 216 1.09 0.98 6.56
C ARG A 216 0.00 0.30 7.39
N ARG A 217 -0.19 0.75 8.65
CA ARG A 217 -1.26 0.22 9.51
C ARG A 217 -2.66 0.51 8.95
N VAL A 218 -3.59 -0.39 9.24
CA VAL A 218 -5.02 -0.15 9.02
C VAL A 218 -5.58 0.81 10.08
N ILE A 219 -6.42 1.74 9.65
CA ILE A 219 -7.28 2.51 10.54
C ILE A 219 -8.69 1.91 10.50
N GLY A 220 -9.15 1.39 11.63
CA GLY A 220 -10.53 0.94 11.81
C GLY A 220 -11.36 1.98 12.54
N VAL A 221 -12.61 2.16 12.12
CA VAL A 221 -13.53 3.05 12.82
C VAL A 221 -14.85 2.33 13.09
N LYS A 222 -15.24 2.32 14.36
CA LYS A 222 -16.52 1.72 14.74
C LYS A 222 -17.67 2.63 14.36
N ILE A 223 -18.60 2.13 13.53
CA ILE A 223 -19.70 2.89 12.92
C ILE A 223 -21.04 2.45 13.46
N ASP A 224 -21.87 3.42 13.82
CA ASP A 224 -23.26 3.21 14.26
C ASP A 224 -24.16 2.74 13.12
N ASN A 225 -24.96 1.71 13.37
CA ASN A 225 -25.92 1.18 12.41
C ASN A 225 -27.38 1.26 12.89
N ALA A 226 -27.66 2.03 13.93
CA ALA A 226 -29.03 2.30 14.37
C ALA A 226 -29.78 3.12 13.31
N GLY A 227 -31.13 3.03 13.29
CA GLY A 227 -31.96 3.78 12.33
C GLY A 227 -31.62 5.28 12.24
N PRO A 228 -31.54 6.02 13.38
CA PRO A 228 -31.20 7.45 13.38
C PRO A 228 -29.78 7.78 12.93
N ALA A 229 -28.88 6.78 12.87
CA ALA A 229 -27.50 6.96 12.38
C ALA A 229 -27.39 6.94 10.86
N ARG A 230 -28.42 6.48 10.17
CA ARG A 230 -28.45 6.36 8.70
C ARG A 230 -28.96 7.63 8.03
N PRO A 231 -28.47 7.98 6.83
CA PRO A 231 -27.35 7.41 6.12
C PRO A 231 -26.02 7.73 6.83
N GLN A 232 -25.07 6.80 6.80
CA GLN A 232 -23.70 7.03 7.27
C GLN A 232 -22.89 7.79 6.21
N SER A 233 -21.73 8.28 6.62
CA SER A 233 -20.80 8.98 5.73
C SER A 233 -19.43 8.34 5.79
N GLY A 234 -18.70 8.36 4.67
CA GLY A 234 -17.33 7.88 4.56
C GLY A 234 -17.19 6.37 4.33
N ILE A 235 -18.18 5.56 4.72
CA ILE A 235 -18.11 4.09 4.63
C ILE A 235 -18.05 3.56 3.19
N GLU A 236 -18.45 4.37 2.21
CA GLU A 236 -18.33 4.07 0.79
C GLU A 236 -16.88 4.09 0.28
N ARG A 237 -15.96 4.61 1.10
CA ARG A 237 -14.53 4.68 0.83
C ARG A 237 -13.72 3.62 1.57
N ALA A 238 -14.37 2.77 2.37
CA ALA A 238 -13.67 1.75 3.11
C ALA A 238 -13.09 0.68 2.18
N ASP A 239 -11.88 0.20 2.51
CA ASP A 239 -11.21 -0.87 1.77
C ASP A 239 -11.74 -2.26 2.19
N ALA A 240 -12.28 -2.40 3.41
CA ALA A 240 -13.02 -3.56 3.88
C ALA A 240 -14.01 -3.18 5.00
N MET A 241 -15.00 -4.03 5.23
CA MET A 241 -16.00 -3.82 6.28
C MET A 241 -16.19 -5.06 7.15
N ILE A 242 -16.31 -4.86 8.46
CA ILE A 242 -16.69 -5.90 9.42
C ILE A 242 -18.00 -5.48 10.09
N GLU A 243 -18.98 -6.36 10.14
CA GLU A 243 -20.27 -6.10 10.79
C GLU A 243 -20.56 -7.22 11.79
N LEU A 244 -20.90 -6.86 13.02
CA LEU A 244 -21.16 -7.80 14.08
C LEU A 244 -22.36 -7.40 14.93
N MET A 245 -23.00 -8.40 15.58
CA MET A 245 -24.14 -8.17 16.45
C MET A 245 -23.72 -7.44 17.73
N VAL A 246 -24.61 -6.52 18.16
CA VAL A 246 -24.49 -5.78 19.42
C VAL A 246 -25.81 -5.91 20.22
N GLU A 247 -25.96 -5.15 21.30
CA GLU A 247 -27.13 -5.17 22.15
C GLU A 247 -28.42 -4.86 21.36
N GLY A 248 -29.52 -5.43 21.84
CA GLY A 248 -30.84 -5.25 21.25
C GLY A 248 -31.03 -5.93 19.89
N GLY A 249 -30.15 -6.86 19.53
CA GLY A 249 -30.19 -7.53 18.23
C GLY A 249 -29.87 -6.64 17.05
N LEU A 250 -29.26 -5.49 17.30
CA LEU A 250 -28.76 -4.60 16.27
C LEU A 250 -27.38 -5.08 15.79
N SER A 251 -26.95 -4.59 14.65
CA SER A 251 -25.55 -4.74 14.22
C SER A 251 -24.79 -3.42 14.34
N ARG A 252 -23.46 -3.54 14.35
CA ARG A 252 -22.55 -2.40 14.30
C ARG A 252 -21.43 -2.70 13.32
N MET A 253 -21.05 -1.71 12.54
CA MET A 253 -20.03 -1.86 11.52
C MET A 253 -18.66 -1.38 12.04
N MET A 254 -17.60 -1.88 11.45
CA MET A 254 -16.24 -1.33 11.53
C MET A 254 -15.75 -1.16 10.10
N ALA A 255 -15.48 0.08 9.73
CA ALA A 255 -14.93 0.42 8.43
C ALA A 255 -13.40 0.43 8.51
N LEU A 256 -12.72 -0.24 7.59
CA LEU A 256 -11.27 -0.41 7.54
C LEU A 256 -10.69 0.42 6.41
N TYR A 257 -9.62 1.16 6.70
CA TYR A 257 -8.92 2.05 5.77
C TYR A 257 -7.43 1.73 5.78
N LEU A 258 -6.92 1.31 4.66
CA LEU A 258 -5.50 1.05 4.41
C LEU A 258 -4.98 2.01 3.33
N GLU A 259 -5.45 1.85 2.09
CA GLU A 259 -5.09 2.66 0.94
C GLU A 259 -5.83 3.99 0.94
N SER A 260 -7.12 3.92 1.22
CA SER A 260 -8.00 5.08 1.23
C SER A 260 -7.94 5.85 2.56
N ASP A 261 -8.35 7.11 2.50
CA ASP A 261 -8.63 7.94 3.66
C ASP A 261 -9.89 8.77 3.42
N THR A 262 -10.54 9.20 4.51
CA THR A 262 -11.71 10.09 4.47
C THR A 262 -11.68 11.06 5.63
N ASP A 263 -12.06 12.30 5.38
CA ASP A 263 -12.13 13.36 6.39
C ASP A 263 -13.50 13.49 7.06
N PHE A 264 -14.49 12.68 6.61
CA PHE A 264 -15.88 12.76 7.09
C PHE A 264 -16.49 11.36 7.26
N LEU A 265 -16.09 10.65 8.30
CA LEU A 265 -16.53 9.29 8.60
C LEU A 265 -17.40 9.26 9.86
N GLY A 266 -18.57 8.68 9.77
CA GLY A 266 -19.42 8.52 10.95
C GLY A 266 -20.88 8.14 10.65
N PRO A 267 -21.70 8.06 11.71
CA PRO A 267 -21.41 8.35 13.13
C PRO A 267 -20.55 7.30 13.82
N VAL A 268 -19.56 7.76 14.58
CA VAL A 268 -18.63 6.89 15.34
C VAL A 268 -19.28 6.33 16.60
N ARG A 269 -18.95 5.08 16.93
CA ARG A 269 -19.55 4.34 18.06
C ARG A 269 -18.54 3.50 18.84
N SER A 270 -19.07 2.76 19.84
CA SER A 270 -18.31 1.95 20.78
C SER A 270 -17.98 0.56 20.27
N VAL A 271 -16.86 0.02 20.71
CA VAL A 271 -16.46 -1.38 20.51
C VAL A 271 -17.23 -2.36 21.40
N ARG A 272 -17.10 -3.65 21.06
CA ARG A 272 -17.64 -4.80 21.82
C ARG A 272 -16.54 -5.85 22.00
N PRO A 273 -16.72 -6.81 22.93
CA PRO A 273 -15.68 -7.81 23.18
C PRO A 273 -15.27 -8.61 21.94
N THR A 274 -16.19 -8.87 21.01
CA THR A 274 -15.90 -9.54 19.73
C THR A 274 -14.89 -8.77 18.87
N ASP A 275 -14.77 -7.45 19.06
CA ASP A 275 -13.81 -6.62 18.32
C ASP A 275 -12.35 -6.96 18.66
N ALA A 276 -12.07 -7.81 19.67
CA ALA A 276 -10.72 -8.33 19.95
C ALA A 276 -10.08 -9.02 18.72
N MET A 277 -10.90 -9.54 17.82
CA MET A 277 -10.41 -10.22 16.62
C MET A 277 -9.58 -9.34 15.70
N VAL A 278 -9.72 -8.01 15.77
CA VAL A 278 -8.97 -7.08 14.91
C VAL A 278 -7.54 -6.83 15.39
N GLU A 279 -7.16 -7.36 16.54
CA GLU A 279 -5.77 -7.33 17.04
C GLU A 279 -4.82 -7.95 16.01
N SER A 280 -5.19 -9.11 15.44
CA SER A 280 -4.44 -9.83 14.42
C SER A 280 -4.18 -9.03 13.11
N LEU A 281 -4.89 -7.93 12.90
CA LEU A 281 -4.65 -6.99 11.79
C LEU A 281 -3.69 -5.86 12.18
N GLY A 282 -3.19 -5.82 13.42
CA GLY A 282 -2.30 -4.76 13.91
C GLY A 282 -2.89 -3.36 13.82
N MET A 283 -4.20 -3.23 13.66
CA MET A 283 -4.86 -1.97 13.33
C MET A 283 -5.05 -1.03 14.52
N THR A 284 -5.25 0.25 14.23
CA THR A 284 -5.67 1.26 15.21
C THR A 284 -7.15 1.57 15.06
N VAL A 285 -7.91 1.51 16.15
CA VAL A 285 -9.38 1.65 16.13
C VAL A 285 -9.84 2.96 16.76
N GLY A 286 -10.51 3.80 15.97
CA GLY A 286 -11.22 5.01 16.43
C GLY A 286 -12.60 4.68 16.99
N ILE A 287 -12.90 5.14 18.21
CA ILE A 287 -14.17 4.84 18.91
C ILE A 287 -14.75 6.03 19.64
N SER A 288 -16.06 5.97 19.88
CA SER A 288 -16.79 6.90 20.74
C SER A 288 -17.51 6.19 21.89
N GLY A 289 -17.44 6.78 23.06
CA GLY A 289 -18.27 6.42 24.20
C GLY A 289 -18.17 4.94 24.59
N GLY A 290 -19.29 4.43 25.15
CA GLY A 290 -19.43 3.03 25.56
C GLY A 290 -18.99 2.79 27.01
N GLN A 291 -18.95 1.52 27.37
CA GLN A 291 -18.51 1.11 28.69
C GLN A 291 -16.97 1.09 28.70
N PRO A 292 -16.29 1.92 29.54
CA PRO A 292 -14.83 2.04 29.55
C PRO A 292 -14.10 0.70 29.68
N TRP A 293 -14.64 -0.22 30.51
CA TRP A 293 -14.04 -1.51 30.75
C TRP A 293 -13.90 -2.39 29.51
N ILE A 294 -14.80 -2.24 28.51
CA ILE A 294 -14.69 -3.00 27.23
C ILE A 294 -13.46 -2.51 26.46
N ALA A 295 -13.31 -1.20 26.33
CA ALA A 295 -12.16 -0.65 25.63
C ALA A 295 -10.86 -0.92 26.40
N ASP A 296 -10.88 -0.94 27.74
CA ASP A 296 -9.72 -1.30 28.56
C ASP A 296 -9.35 -2.79 28.41
N MET A 297 -10.35 -3.66 28.34
CA MET A 297 -10.17 -5.08 28.04
C MET A 297 -9.48 -5.28 26.68
N LEU A 298 -10.01 -4.65 25.63
CA LEU A 298 -9.44 -4.75 24.29
C LEU A 298 -8.01 -4.22 24.21
N VAL A 299 -7.70 -3.14 24.92
CA VAL A 299 -6.32 -2.63 25.05
C VAL A 299 -5.42 -3.65 25.72
N THR A 300 -5.91 -4.34 26.74
CA THR A 300 -5.16 -5.43 27.42
C THR A 300 -4.92 -6.62 26.49
N GLU A 301 -5.82 -6.86 25.54
CA GLU A 301 -5.71 -7.88 24.50
C GLU A 301 -4.93 -7.41 23.26
N GLY A 302 -4.25 -6.25 23.32
CA GLY A 302 -3.36 -5.76 22.26
C GLY A 302 -3.99 -4.77 21.27
N VAL A 303 -5.32 -4.58 21.27
CA VAL A 303 -5.99 -3.68 20.33
C VAL A 303 -5.62 -2.21 20.60
N ARG A 304 -5.10 -1.51 19.60
CA ARG A 304 -4.72 -0.09 19.68
C ARG A 304 -5.95 0.79 19.52
N ILE A 305 -6.35 1.50 20.58
CA ILE A 305 -7.62 2.27 20.61
C ILE A 305 -7.35 3.76 20.77
N ILE A 306 -7.99 4.57 19.93
CA ILE A 306 -8.10 6.03 20.05
C ILE A 306 -9.54 6.37 20.42
N ARG A 307 -9.74 6.92 21.64
CA ARG A 307 -11.06 7.29 22.16
C ARG A 307 -11.36 8.77 21.89
N GLU A 308 -12.62 9.10 21.61
CA GLU A 308 -13.11 10.48 21.49
C GLU A 308 -12.60 11.39 22.63
N SER A 309 -12.62 10.91 23.87
CA SER A 309 -12.20 11.68 25.06
C SER A 309 -10.70 12.02 25.10
N GLN A 310 -9.91 11.41 24.22
CA GLN A 310 -8.45 11.55 24.20
C GLN A 310 -7.95 12.48 23.08
N VAL A 311 -8.83 12.89 22.17
CA VAL A 311 -8.50 13.69 20.98
C VAL A 311 -9.42 14.90 20.83
N LYS A 312 -9.05 15.81 19.95
CA LYS A 312 -9.80 17.02 19.63
C LYS A 312 -10.04 17.12 18.12
N PRO A 313 -10.93 18.01 17.66
CA PRO A 313 -11.01 18.33 16.24
C PRO A 313 -9.62 18.76 15.70
N PRO A 314 -9.25 18.36 14.49
CA PRO A 314 -10.08 17.68 13.47
C PRO A 314 -10.11 16.15 13.57
N THR A 315 -9.39 15.53 14.53
CA THR A 315 -9.31 14.05 14.64
C THR A 315 -10.68 13.43 14.88
N MET A 316 -11.41 13.92 15.91
CA MET A 316 -12.84 13.60 16.10
C MET A 316 -13.62 14.86 16.41
N PHE A 317 -14.81 15.00 15.82
CA PHE A 317 -15.64 16.20 15.95
C PHE A 317 -17.13 15.87 15.90
N ARG A 318 -17.96 16.75 16.49
CA ARG A 318 -19.42 16.60 16.45
C ARG A 318 -20.03 17.55 15.45
N ILE A 319 -20.96 17.01 14.65
CA ILE A 319 -21.77 17.80 13.71
C ILE A 319 -23.07 18.25 14.40
N THR A 320 -23.63 19.35 13.91
CA THR A 320 -24.86 19.96 14.45
C THR A 320 -26.12 19.49 13.71
N THR A 321 -25.98 18.88 12.55
CA THR A 321 -27.09 18.41 11.72
C THR A 321 -27.72 17.10 12.22
N ARG A 322 -27.12 16.49 13.27
CA ARG A 322 -27.63 15.30 13.94
C ARG A 322 -27.59 15.45 15.45
N SER A 323 -28.50 14.79 16.13
CA SER A 323 -28.54 14.76 17.59
C SER A 323 -27.57 13.72 18.16
N PRO A 324 -26.95 13.99 19.36
CA PRO A 324 -26.28 12.94 20.10
C PRO A 324 -27.21 11.75 20.36
N PRO A 325 -26.68 10.53 20.34
CA PRO A 325 -25.29 10.12 20.20
C PRO A 325 -24.87 9.82 18.74
N HIS A 326 -25.67 10.20 17.73
CA HIS A 326 -25.47 9.87 16.31
C HIS A 326 -24.78 11.01 15.54
N ASN A 327 -23.97 11.82 16.19
CA ASN A 327 -23.40 13.05 15.62
C ASN A 327 -21.87 13.16 15.75
N LEU A 328 -21.18 12.12 16.19
CA LEU A 328 -19.71 12.12 16.23
C LEU A 328 -19.16 11.60 14.92
N TYR A 329 -18.21 12.34 14.36
CA TYR A 329 -17.49 12.03 13.13
C TYR A 329 -15.99 12.08 13.35
N THR A 330 -15.23 11.48 12.41
CA THR A 330 -13.78 11.42 12.47
C THR A 330 -13.15 11.62 11.10
N ASN A 331 -11.85 11.88 11.10
CA ASN A 331 -10.96 11.94 9.95
C ASN A 331 -9.92 10.81 10.09
N THR A 332 -9.85 9.92 9.10
CA THR A 332 -8.97 8.73 9.17
C THR A 332 -7.50 9.09 9.06
N ALA A 333 -7.12 10.08 8.25
CA ALA A 333 -5.75 10.56 8.16
C ALA A 333 -5.28 11.17 9.50
N GLU A 334 -6.15 11.90 10.19
CA GLU A 334 -5.87 12.44 11.53
C GLU A 334 -5.77 11.34 12.60
N LEU A 335 -6.56 10.25 12.48
CA LEU A 335 -6.40 9.07 13.35
C LEU A 335 -5.05 8.39 13.12
N ARG A 336 -4.60 8.31 11.88
CA ARG A 336 -3.29 7.77 11.52
C ARG A 336 -2.17 8.62 12.13
N ALA A 337 -2.23 9.94 11.95
CA ALA A 337 -1.28 10.87 12.57
C ALA A 337 -1.28 10.80 14.10
N GLU A 338 -2.45 10.59 14.74
CA GLU A 338 -2.53 10.41 16.19
C GLU A 338 -1.90 9.07 16.62
N ALA A 339 -2.07 8.01 15.84
CA ALA A 339 -1.41 6.73 16.10
C ALA A 339 0.12 6.87 16.03
N ASP A 340 0.64 7.66 15.08
CA ASP A 340 2.07 7.99 14.98
C ASP A 340 2.56 8.74 16.23
N ARG A 341 1.81 9.76 16.65
CA ARG A 341 2.15 10.51 17.90
C ARG A 341 2.19 9.61 19.14
N ARG A 342 1.42 8.52 19.15
CA ARG A 342 1.43 7.52 20.25
C ARG A 342 2.51 6.46 20.11
N GLY A 343 3.27 6.46 19.01
CA GLY A 343 4.30 5.46 18.74
C GLY A 343 3.72 4.06 18.44
N TYR A 344 2.49 3.99 17.91
CA TYR A 344 1.92 2.72 17.49
C TYR A 344 2.64 2.24 16.22
N SER A 345 2.91 0.92 16.12
CA SER A 345 3.54 0.32 14.93
C SER A 345 2.76 0.65 13.65
N ASP A 346 3.47 0.91 12.56
CA ASP A 346 2.90 1.21 11.24
C ASP A 346 3.00 0.01 10.26
N GLU A 347 3.04 -1.20 10.80
CA GLU A 347 3.10 -2.41 10.00
C GLU A 347 1.79 -2.68 9.25
N PRO A 348 1.87 -3.17 8.01
CA PRO A 348 0.69 -3.56 7.24
C PRO A 348 0.00 -4.78 7.85
N PRO A 349 -1.31 -4.97 7.59
CA PRO A 349 -2.03 -6.16 8.01
C PRO A 349 -1.62 -7.37 7.17
N PRO A 350 -1.88 -8.60 7.64
CA PRO A 350 -1.91 -9.77 6.78
C PRO A 350 -3.06 -9.67 5.76
N ASP A 351 -2.97 -10.46 4.69
CA ASP A 351 -4.07 -10.61 3.75
C ASP A 351 -5.34 -11.09 4.47
N LEU A 352 -6.49 -10.41 4.21
CA LEU A 352 -7.77 -10.84 4.78
C LEU A 352 -8.22 -12.19 4.23
N PHE A 353 -7.88 -12.50 3.00
CA PHE A 353 -8.24 -13.71 2.29
C PHE A 353 -7.11 -14.12 1.34
N ARG A 354 -7.14 -15.37 0.91
CA ARG A 354 -6.42 -15.76 -0.29
C ARG A 354 -7.11 -15.13 -1.50
N TRP A 355 -6.56 -14.02 -1.97
CA TRP A 355 -7.07 -13.32 -3.14
C TRP A 355 -6.75 -14.06 -4.44
N GLY A 356 -7.66 -14.05 -5.41
CA GLY A 356 -7.42 -14.67 -6.70
C GLY A 356 -8.60 -14.59 -7.66
N ALA A 357 -8.41 -15.05 -8.89
CA ALA A 357 -9.46 -15.06 -9.88
C ALA A 357 -10.67 -15.93 -9.45
N PHE A 358 -11.87 -15.53 -9.84
CA PHE A 358 -13.09 -16.30 -9.59
C PHE A 358 -13.00 -17.70 -10.23
N GLN A 359 -13.23 -18.74 -9.41
CA GLN A 359 -13.09 -20.13 -9.83
C GLN A 359 -14.31 -21.01 -9.56
N TYR A 360 -15.42 -20.44 -9.05
CA TYR A 360 -16.59 -21.18 -8.56
C TYR A 360 -17.75 -21.16 -9.58
N LEU A 361 -17.48 -21.46 -10.83
CA LEU A 361 -18.46 -21.38 -11.93
C LEU A 361 -19.68 -22.29 -11.70
N ASP A 362 -19.48 -23.44 -11.07
CA ASP A 362 -20.53 -24.45 -10.78
C ASP A 362 -21.22 -24.26 -9.43
N ALA A 363 -20.82 -23.23 -8.64
CA ALA A 363 -21.44 -22.96 -7.35
C ALA A 363 -22.92 -22.53 -7.52
N PRO A 364 -23.81 -22.86 -6.59
CA PRO A 364 -25.20 -22.47 -6.67
C PRO A 364 -25.40 -20.96 -6.75
N PRO A 365 -26.45 -20.47 -7.44
CA PRO A 365 -26.76 -19.05 -7.50
C PRO A 365 -27.21 -18.52 -6.14
N ALA A 366 -26.94 -17.23 -5.89
CA ALA A 366 -27.37 -16.50 -4.72
C ALA A 366 -27.56 -15.01 -5.07
N SER A 367 -28.73 -14.70 -5.60
CA SER A 367 -29.07 -13.36 -6.07
C SER A 367 -29.62 -12.45 -4.95
N ARG A 368 -30.15 -13.04 -3.89
CA ARG A 368 -30.64 -12.33 -2.71
C ARG A 368 -30.22 -13.07 -1.44
N ILE A 369 -29.60 -12.36 -0.51
CA ILE A 369 -29.09 -12.89 0.74
C ILE A 369 -29.74 -12.15 1.90
N ASP A 370 -30.28 -12.88 2.90
CA ASP A 370 -30.80 -12.33 4.14
C ASP A 370 -29.96 -12.80 5.32
N VAL A 371 -29.25 -11.83 5.94
CA VAL A 371 -28.44 -12.03 7.15
C VAL A 371 -29.26 -11.57 8.35
N SER A 372 -29.78 -12.48 9.14
CA SER A 372 -30.60 -12.16 10.31
C SER A 372 -29.73 -11.84 11.54
N TRP A 373 -29.96 -10.70 12.14
CA TRP A 373 -29.32 -10.28 13.42
C TRP A 373 -30.22 -10.66 14.60
N SER A 374 -31.51 -10.37 14.49
CA SER A 374 -32.57 -10.78 15.43
C SER A 374 -33.92 -10.60 14.73
N ASP A 375 -34.97 -11.24 15.21
CA ASP A 375 -36.31 -11.03 14.66
C ASP A 375 -36.89 -9.66 15.13
N PRO A 376 -37.29 -8.76 14.21
CA PRO A 376 -37.27 -8.84 12.73
C PRO A 376 -36.10 -8.14 12.06
N ILE A 377 -34.95 -7.96 12.71
CA ILE A 377 -33.84 -7.15 12.25
C ILE A 377 -32.89 -7.99 11.36
N SER A 378 -32.81 -7.60 10.08
CA SER A 378 -31.90 -8.22 9.11
C SER A 378 -31.22 -7.23 8.17
N THR A 379 -30.15 -7.70 7.54
CA THR A 379 -29.50 -7.05 6.41
C THR A 379 -29.77 -7.87 5.17
N ILE A 380 -30.30 -7.21 4.15
CA ILE A 380 -30.58 -7.81 2.85
C ILE A 380 -29.52 -7.34 1.86
N TRP A 381 -29.03 -8.26 1.05
CA TRP A 381 -28.14 -7.99 -0.06
C TRP A 381 -28.75 -8.54 -1.34
N ASP A 382 -28.91 -7.69 -2.34
CA ASP A 382 -29.41 -8.04 -3.67
C ASP A 382 -28.29 -7.91 -4.71
N TRP A 383 -28.03 -8.99 -5.45
CA TRP A 383 -27.06 -8.99 -6.56
C TRP A 383 -27.65 -8.29 -7.79
N ASP A 384 -27.00 -7.24 -8.28
CA ASP A 384 -27.47 -6.45 -9.43
C ASP A 384 -26.86 -6.87 -10.77
N GLY A 385 -26.00 -7.88 -10.76
CA GLY A 385 -25.23 -8.34 -11.92
C GLY A 385 -23.75 -8.00 -11.82
N GLU A 386 -23.37 -7.06 -10.94
CA GLU A 386 -22.00 -6.59 -10.73
C GLU A 386 -21.59 -6.62 -9.25
N ARG A 387 -22.47 -6.15 -8.35
CA ARG A 387 -22.21 -6.04 -6.92
C ARG A 387 -23.45 -6.43 -6.09
N TYR A 388 -23.23 -6.72 -4.81
CA TYR A 388 -24.30 -6.88 -3.84
C TYR A 388 -24.70 -5.52 -3.27
N LEU A 389 -25.97 -5.13 -3.47
CA LEU A 389 -26.55 -3.87 -2.98
C LEU A 389 -27.20 -4.07 -1.62
N ARG A 390 -26.77 -3.31 -0.61
CA ARG A 390 -27.22 -3.42 0.77
C ARG A 390 -28.58 -2.76 1.03
N SER A 391 -29.43 -3.43 1.82
CA SER A 391 -30.66 -2.87 2.41
C SER A 391 -30.72 -3.20 3.91
N ALA A 392 -31.34 -2.34 4.70
CA ALA A 392 -31.66 -2.58 6.09
C ALA A 392 -33.15 -3.00 6.17
N GLY A 393 -33.40 -4.32 6.29
CA GLY A 393 -34.72 -4.86 6.00
C GLY A 393 -35.16 -4.49 4.58
N ALA A 394 -36.33 -3.91 4.42
CA ALA A 394 -36.86 -3.49 3.10
C ALA A 394 -36.34 -2.13 2.62
N VAL A 395 -35.58 -1.39 3.43
CA VAL A 395 -35.15 -0.02 3.10
C VAL A 395 -33.75 -0.02 2.48
N PRO A 396 -33.57 0.53 1.27
CA PRO A 396 -32.25 0.71 0.67
C PRO A 396 -31.29 1.42 1.62
N HIS A 397 -30.08 0.85 1.80
CA HIS A 397 -29.08 1.49 2.63
C HIS A 397 -28.22 2.43 1.79
N LEU A 398 -28.30 3.72 2.12
CA LEU A 398 -27.58 4.79 1.42
C LEU A 398 -26.42 5.30 2.30
N TRP A 399 -25.40 5.81 1.66
CA TRP A 399 -24.40 6.70 2.25
C TRP A 399 -24.69 8.15 1.89
N ARG A 400 -24.12 9.08 2.64
CA ARG A 400 -24.17 10.54 2.33
C ARG A 400 -22.83 11.17 2.67
N ASP A 401 -22.23 11.87 1.70
CA ASP A 401 -21.02 12.65 1.93
C ASP A 401 -21.29 13.99 2.64
N ARG A 402 -20.23 14.77 2.86
CA ARG A 402 -20.31 16.09 3.50
C ARG A 402 -21.06 17.12 2.64
N GLU A 403 -20.93 17.02 1.34
CA GLU A 403 -21.50 17.93 0.33
C GLU A 403 -22.97 17.62 0.01
N GLY A 404 -23.47 16.48 0.50
CA GLY A 404 -24.86 16.04 0.30
C GLY A 404 -25.05 15.03 -0.83
N GLY A 405 -23.95 14.58 -1.47
CA GLY A 405 -23.96 13.44 -2.40
C GLY A 405 -24.42 12.17 -1.70
N THR A 406 -25.13 11.31 -2.41
CA THR A 406 -25.64 10.03 -1.89
C THR A 406 -25.49 8.92 -2.90
N GLY A 407 -25.33 7.69 -2.41
CA GLY A 407 -25.31 6.48 -3.23
C GLY A 407 -25.68 5.24 -2.43
N ARG A 408 -25.84 4.12 -3.12
CA ARG A 408 -26.12 2.82 -2.50
C ARG A 408 -24.83 2.26 -1.87
N ILE A 409 -24.98 1.65 -0.69
CA ILE A 409 -23.94 0.81 -0.13
C ILE A 409 -23.91 -0.49 -0.91
N ALA A 410 -22.73 -0.89 -1.37
CA ALA A 410 -22.50 -2.09 -2.14
C ALA A 410 -21.21 -2.80 -1.67
N ALA A 411 -21.12 -4.10 -1.96
CA ALA A 411 -19.91 -4.91 -1.74
C ALA A 411 -19.75 -5.91 -2.90
N ASP A 412 -18.51 -6.31 -3.16
CA ASP A 412 -18.19 -7.30 -4.19
C ASP A 412 -18.26 -8.73 -3.61
N ASN A 413 -17.87 -8.86 -2.36
CA ASN A 413 -17.80 -10.13 -1.64
C ASN A 413 -18.47 -10.02 -0.27
N LEU A 414 -19.30 -11.00 0.09
CA LEU A 414 -19.91 -11.11 1.42
C LEU A 414 -19.41 -12.38 2.08
N ILE A 415 -18.81 -12.25 3.24
CA ILE A 415 -18.33 -13.38 4.05
C ILE A 415 -19.15 -13.43 5.32
N VAL A 416 -19.83 -14.55 5.58
CA VAL A 416 -20.60 -14.75 6.81
C VAL A 416 -19.90 -15.78 7.68
N ILE A 417 -19.41 -15.34 8.82
CA ILE A 417 -18.72 -16.13 9.86
C ILE A 417 -19.72 -16.45 10.95
N PHE A 418 -19.89 -17.74 11.25
CA PHE A 418 -20.75 -18.21 12.34
C PHE A 418 -19.92 -18.47 13.60
N GLY A 419 -20.23 -17.74 14.68
CA GLY A 419 -19.63 -17.90 15.99
C GLY A 419 -20.62 -18.31 17.07
N ARG A 420 -20.13 -18.95 18.12
CA ARG A 420 -20.98 -19.24 19.27
C ARG A 420 -21.21 -17.96 20.08
N TYR A 421 -22.47 -17.59 20.29
CA TYR A 421 -22.88 -16.46 21.12
C TYR A 421 -22.58 -16.71 22.61
N TYR A 422 -22.13 -15.65 23.31
CA TYR A 422 -22.06 -15.59 24.76
C TYR A 422 -22.22 -14.15 25.24
N GLU A 423 -22.37 -13.96 26.55
CA GLU A 423 -22.44 -12.64 27.17
C GLU A 423 -21.28 -12.42 28.12
N VAL A 424 -20.61 -11.30 27.98
CA VAL A 424 -19.59 -10.85 28.94
C VAL A 424 -20.25 -9.97 30.00
N ARG A 425 -19.99 -10.26 31.26
CA ARG A 425 -20.48 -9.44 32.38
C ARG A 425 -19.57 -8.25 32.62
N ALA A 426 -20.16 -7.11 32.89
CA ALA A 426 -19.43 -5.96 33.40
C ALA A 426 -18.71 -6.33 34.72
N PRO A 427 -17.46 -5.84 34.93
CA PRO A 427 -16.74 -6.05 36.18
C PRO A 427 -17.51 -5.55 37.43
N THR A 428 -18.34 -4.52 37.23
CA THR A 428 -19.20 -3.93 38.27
C THR A 428 -20.64 -3.80 37.76
N GLY A 429 -21.62 -4.12 38.60
CA GLY A 429 -23.03 -4.03 38.25
C GLY A 429 -23.59 -5.31 37.59
N THR A 430 -24.79 -5.18 36.97
CA THR A 430 -25.54 -6.30 36.36
C THR A 430 -25.46 -6.27 34.82
N GLY A 431 -24.73 -5.33 34.22
CA GLY A 431 -24.68 -5.17 32.80
C GLY A 431 -24.03 -6.38 32.10
N ARG A 432 -24.63 -6.79 30.98
CA ARG A 432 -24.11 -7.85 30.10
C ARG A 432 -24.01 -7.28 28.69
N VAL A 433 -22.99 -7.67 27.96
CA VAL A 433 -22.80 -7.29 26.56
C VAL A 433 -22.60 -8.53 25.70
N PRO A 434 -23.21 -8.57 24.49
CA PRO A 434 -23.08 -9.70 23.59
C PRO A 434 -21.65 -9.79 23.07
N ALA A 435 -21.23 -11.05 22.92
CA ALA A 435 -19.95 -11.39 22.31
C ALA A 435 -20.09 -12.71 21.53
N MET A 436 -19.16 -12.94 20.63
CA MET A 436 -19.08 -14.18 19.85
C MET A 436 -17.69 -14.78 19.96
N HIS A 437 -17.63 -16.08 20.16
CA HIS A 437 -16.38 -16.82 20.06
C HIS A 437 -15.87 -16.76 18.62
N ASN A 438 -14.66 -16.28 18.46
CA ASN A 438 -13.97 -16.12 17.21
C ASN A 438 -12.57 -16.77 17.22
N ILE A 439 -12.28 -17.59 18.23
CA ILE A 439 -11.14 -18.50 18.31
C ILE A 439 -11.65 -19.94 18.19
N GLY A 440 -10.93 -20.78 17.46
CA GLY A 440 -11.31 -22.15 17.14
C GLY A 440 -11.67 -22.33 15.68
N SER A 441 -12.82 -22.93 15.39
CA SER A 441 -13.31 -23.13 14.03
C SER A 441 -14.83 -23.12 13.97
N GLY A 442 -15.39 -22.89 12.79
CA GLY A 442 -16.81 -22.87 12.57
C GLY A 442 -17.18 -22.80 11.09
N ARG A 443 -18.48 -22.70 10.81
CA ARG A 443 -18.98 -22.51 9.45
C ARG A 443 -18.66 -21.10 8.96
N ALA A 444 -18.29 -21.00 7.67
CA ALA A 444 -18.23 -19.75 6.93
C ALA A 444 -18.95 -19.92 5.58
N VAL A 445 -19.53 -18.83 5.07
CA VAL A 445 -20.18 -18.81 3.76
C VAL A 445 -19.69 -17.59 3.01
N LEU A 446 -19.20 -17.80 1.78
CA LEU A 446 -18.85 -16.73 0.84
C LEU A 446 -19.97 -16.55 -0.19
N PHE A 447 -20.40 -15.32 -0.39
CA PHE A 447 -21.20 -14.90 -1.54
C PHE A 447 -20.36 -13.97 -2.41
N THR A 448 -20.21 -14.34 -3.67
CA THR A 448 -19.41 -13.59 -4.63
C THR A 448 -19.94 -13.82 -6.04
N GLN A 449 -19.97 -12.79 -6.86
CA GLN A 449 -20.44 -12.84 -8.27
C GLN A 449 -21.79 -13.58 -8.44
N GLY A 450 -22.74 -13.30 -7.54
CA GLY A 450 -24.07 -13.91 -7.59
C GLY A 450 -24.12 -15.42 -7.23
N ARG A 451 -23.09 -15.95 -6.57
CA ARG A 451 -22.94 -17.35 -6.20
C ARG A 451 -22.68 -17.51 -4.72
N VAL A 452 -22.99 -18.71 -4.17
CA VAL A 452 -22.72 -19.08 -2.79
C VAL A 452 -21.75 -20.25 -2.69
N ILE A 453 -20.77 -20.14 -1.81
CA ILE A 453 -19.77 -21.14 -1.52
C ILE A 453 -19.77 -21.43 -0.02
N ASP A 454 -20.12 -22.66 0.38
CA ASP A 454 -20.01 -23.12 1.75
C ASP A 454 -18.55 -23.47 2.09
N GLY A 455 -18.14 -23.11 3.30
CA GLY A 455 -16.81 -23.37 3.82
C GLY A 455 -16.76 -23.36 5.34
N THR A 456 -15.55 -23.36 5.85
CA THR A 456 -15.27 -23.26 7.28
C THR A 456 -14.22 -22.19 7.52
N TRP A 457 -14.26 -21.59 8.70
CA TRP A 457 -13.19 -20.73 9.20
C TRP A 457 -12.44 -21.46 10.32
N SER A 458 -11.15 -21.11 10.47
CA SER A 458 -10.34 -21.46 11.63
C SER A 458 -9.52 -20.26 12.06
N ARG A 459 -9.33 -20.12 13.38
CA ARG A 459 -8.52 -19.07 14.00
C ARG A 459 -7.96 -19.61 15.32
N PRO A 460 -6.66 -19.91 15.40
CA PRO A 460 -6.09 -20.62 16.56
C PRO A 460 -5.97 -19.73 17.81
N ASP A 461 -5.75 -18.43 17.65
CA ASP A 461 -5.46 -17.46 18.70
C ASP A 461 -5.89 -16.04 18.33
N ASN A 462 -5.57 -15.05 19.16
CA ASN A 462 -5.87 -13.64 18.89
C ASN A 462 -4.89 -12.98 17.90
N GLU A 463 -3.69 -13.51 17.76
CA GLU A 463 -2.63 -12.93 16.92
C GLU A 463 -2.77 -13.33 15.45
N THR A 464 -3.52 -14.40 15.17
CA THR A 464 -3.73 -14.93 13.81
C THR A 464 -5.07 -14.46 13.24
N TRP A 465 -5.08 -13.99 11.98
CA TRP A 465 -6.33 -13.74 11.26
C TRP A 465 -7.00 -15.05 10.84
N PHE A 466 -8.24 -14.96 10.39
CA PHE A 466 -9.01 -16.13 9.97
C PHE A 466 -8.41 -16.81 8.73
N THR A 467 -8.36 -18.13 8.75
CA THR A 467 -8.16 -18.97 7.56
C THR A 467 -9.51 -19.55 7.14
N PHE A 468 -9.81 -19.47 5.84
CA PHE A 468 -11.05 -19.95 5.27
C PHE A 468 -10.79 -21.14 4.36
N LEU A 469 -11.56 -22.24 4.53
CA LEU A 469 -11.37 -23.49 3.80
C LEU A 469 -12.67 -23.95 3.17
N THR A 470 -12.57 -24.57 2.00
CA THR A 470 -13.64 -25.36 1.35
C THR A 470 -13.24 -26.82 1.33
N ALA A 471 -14.11 -27.69 0.84
CA ALA A 471 -13.78 -29.10 0.60
C ALA A 471 -12.64 -29.29 -0.44
N ALA A 472 -12.40 -28.30 -1.31
CA ALA A 472 -11.35 -28.31 -2.31
C ALA A 472 -10.02 -27.69 -1.86
N GLY A 473 -9.94 -27.16 -0.63
CA GLY A 473 -8.77 -26.48 -0.08
C GLY A 473 -9.10 -25.06 0.37
N GLU A 474 -8.10 -24.19 0.38
CA GLU A 474 -8.27 -22.82 0.82
C GLU A 474 -9.27 -22.05 -0.04
N LEU A 475 -10.15 -21.29 0.61
CA LEU A 475 -11.15 -20.47 -0.05
C LEU A 475 -10.48 -19.29 -0.76
N VAL A 476 -10.62 -19.21 -2.09
CA VAL A 476 -10.12 -18.08 -2.89
C VAL A 476 -11.24 -17.05 -3.03
N VAL A 477 -10.95 -15.80 -2.66
CA VAL A 477 -11.89 -14.68 -2.79
C VAL A 477 -11.46 -13.78 -3.95
N PRO A 478 -12.35 -13.46 -4.89
CA PRO A 478 -12.04 -12.51 -5.96
C PRO A 478 -11.73 -11.12 -5.38
N PRO A 479 -10.77 -10.37 -5.99
CA PRO A 479 -10.50 -9.00 -5.59
C PRO A 479 -11.74 -8.12 -5.59
N GLY A 480 -11.84 -7.21 -4.64
CA GLY A 480 -12.93 -6.26 -4.46
C GLY A 480 -13.34 -6.10 -3.00
N LEU A 481 -14.17 -5.09 -2.72
CA LEU A 481 -14.63 -4.76 -1.37
C LEU A 481 -15.28 -5.95 -0.68
N ALA A 482 -14.67 -6.40 0.41
CA ALA A 482 -15.20 -7.48 1.25
C ALA A 482 -16.02 -6.93 2.43
N TRP A 483 -17.22 -7.50 2.64
CA TRP A 483 -18.05 -7.22 3.81
C TRP A 483 -18.18 -8.49 4.66
N ILE A 484 -17.59 -8.49 5.84
CA ILE A 484 -17.51 -9.62 6.74
C ILE A 484 -18.61 -9.49 7.81
N HIS A 485 -19.57 -10.40 7.80
CA HIS A 485 -20.59 -10.54 8.84
C HIS A 485 -20.16 -11.56 9.87
N VAL A 486 -20.19 -11.21 11.15
CA VAL A 486 -19.97 -12.15 12.26
C VAL A 486 -21.27 -12.32 13.03
N ILE A 487 -21.92 -13.47 12.86
CA ILE A 487 -23.26 -13.75 13.41
C ILE A 487 -23.26 -14.95 14.36
N PRO A 488 -24.21 -15.02 15.30
CA PRO A 488 -24.42 -16.24 16.09
C PRO A 488 -24.76 -17.44 15.20
N HIS A 489 -24.24 -18.61 15.57
CA HIS A 489 -24.40 -19.84 14.80
C HIS A 489 -25.86 -20.32 14.70
N ASP A 490 -26.74 -19.86 15.57
CA ASP A 490 -28.19 -20.16 15.62
C ASP A 490 -29.05 -19.15 14.85
N ARG A 491 -28.43 -18.12 14.25
CA ARG A 491 -29.14 -17.13 13.45
C ARG A 491 -29.31 -17.59 12.00
N PRO A 492 -30.54 -17.36 11.44
CA PRO A 492 -30.78 -17.68 10.03
C PRO A 492 -29.89 -16.91 9.08
N LEU A 493 -29.36 -17.63 8.10
CA LEU A 493 -28.79 -17.09 6.88
C LEU A 493 -29.53 -17.77 5.74
N THR A 494 -30.25 -17.00 4.94
CA THR A 494 -31.01 -17.54 3.80
C THR A 494 -30.63 -16.84 2.52
N TRP A 495 -30.77 -17.55 1.39
CA TRP A 495 -30.50 -16.98 0.06
C TRP A 495 -31.36 -17.62 -1.00
N GLN A 496 -31.51 -16.98 -2.14
CA GLN A 496 -32.23 -17.45 -3.32
C GLN A 496 -31.55 -17.03 -4.61
#